data_911c58a77d574531ffdf155615823c2a
#
_entry.id   911c58a77d574531ffdf155615823c2a
#
_cell.length_a   1.000
_cell.length_b   1.000
_cell.length_c   1.000
_cell.angle_alpha   90.00
_cell.angle_beta   90.00
_cell.angle_gamma   90.00
#
_symmetry.space_group_name_H-M   'P 1'
#
loop_
_entity.id
_entity.type
_entity.pdbx_description
1 polymer ?
#
loop_
_entity_poly.entity_id
_entity_poly.type
_entity_poly.pdbx_seq_one_letter_code
_entity_poly.pdbx_strand_id
1 'polypeptide(L)'
;MYKFGKIIAGSPQIVESCTCLFDPNDAVCTPCNSPKEVPITFPINTIPKPVISDLITSEIIQSLFGVNKNIILLYKASVDGFSSQTFHSKCDNQGPTLITFRASNGRIAGAYTPSSWTSRSNYVNVAQGQAFLFSVSGNSATKYYNNRSPQYSMYDNNSYGPTFGGGHDLYIPSNSNSTSGYTNPYSYDLPSNTSLVGSYNFTTNEIEVFKFS
;
A
#
# COMPACT_ATOMS: atom_id res chain seq x y z
N MET A 1 30.20 0.42 -37.85
CA MET A 1 29.73 -0.87 -37.26
C MET A 1 29.43 -0.61 -35.80
N TYR A 2 28.15 -0.46 -35.44
CA TYR A 2 27.76 -0.15 -34.08
C TYR A 2 27.68 -1.46 -33.25
N LYS A 3 28.44 -1.53 -32.16
CA LYS A 3 28.30 -2.63 -31.17
C LYS A 3 27.39 -2.14 -30.04
N PHE A 4 26.20 -2.72 -29.91
CA PHE A 4 25.37 -2.52 -28.74
C PHE A 4 25.90 -3.39 -27.60
N GLY A 5 26.39 -2.75 -26.55
CA GLY A 5 26.73 -3.43 -25.29
C GLY A 5 25.46 -3.67 -24.43
N LYS A 6 25.39 -4.85 -23.85
CA LYS A 6 24.32 -5.24 -22.92
C LYS A 6 24.46 -4.42 -21.64
N ILE A 7 23.42 -3.67 -21.24
CA ILE A 7 23.39 -2.90 -20.00
C ILE A 7 23.27 -3.87 -18.82
N ILE A 8 24.27 -3.90 -17.96
CA ILE A 8 24.22 -4.55 -16.66
C ILE A 8 24.13 -3.44 -15.62
N ALA A 9 23.08 -3.46 -14.79
CA ALA A 9 22.87 -2.47 -13.75
C ALA A 9 24.08 -2.43 -12.79
N GLY A 10 24.71 -1.27 -12.65
CA GLY A 10 25.80 -1.03 -11.69
C GLY A 10 27.22 -0.91 -12.29
N SER A 11 27.40 -1.01 -13.62
CA SER A 11 28.71 -0.79 -14.24
C SER A 11 28.81 0.62 -14.83
N PRO A 12 29.98 1.32 -14.71
CA PRO A 12 30.16 2.61 -15.33
C PRO A 12 30.13 2.48 -16.86
N GLN A 13 29.36 3.32 -17.53
CA GLN A 13 29.27 3.41 -18.97
C GLN A 13 30.42 4.26 -19.48
N ILE A 14 31.23 3.71 -20.37
CA ILE A 14 32.23 4.48 -21.11
C ILE A 14 31.56 5.10 -22.33
N VAL A 15 31.41 6.42 -22.33
CA VAL A 15 30.94 7.14 -23.52
C VAL A 15 32.16 7.68 -24.24
N GLU A 16 32.51 7.05 -25.35
CA GLU A 16 33.53 7.59 -26.29
C GLU A 16 32.85 8.71 -27.11
N SER A 17 33.15 9.96 -26.82
CA SER A 17 32.82 11.07 -27.71
C SER A 17 34.05 11.43 -28.54
N CYS A 18 34.15 10.87 -29.72
CA CYS A 18 35.13 11.29 -30.71
C CYS A 18 34.49 12.30 -31.65
N THR A 19 34.94 13.54 -31.64
CA THR A 19 34.62 14.54 -32.68
C THR A 19 35.69 14.46 -33.77
N CYS A 20 35.34 13.94 -34.93
CA CYS A 20 36.15 14.07 -36.13
C CYS A 20 35.84 15.42 -36.80
N LEU A 21 36.77 16.35 -36.82
CA LEU A 21 36.72 17.52 -37.68
C LEU A 21 37.07 17.06 -39.12
N PHE A 22 36.13 17.20 -40.03
CA PHE A 22 36.36 16.92 -41.44
C PHE A 22 37.15 18.09 -42.04
N ASP A 23 38.44 17.88 -42.31
CA ASP A 23 39.21 18.70 -43.25
C ASP A 23 39.20 17.98 -44.60
N PRO A 24 38.72 18.60 -45.69
CA PRO A 24 38.68 17.95 -47.01
C PRO A 24 40.04 17.64 -47.62
N ASN A 25 41.15 18.09 -47.03
CA ASN A 25 42.49 17.89 -47.58
C ASN A 25 43.40 17.00 -46.72
N ASP A 26 42.96 16.56 -45.52
CA ASP A 26 43.77 15.68 -44.69
C ASP A 26 42.90 14.81 -43.78
N ALA A 27 42.76 13.53 -44.13
CA ALA A 27 41.97 12.57 -43.38
C ALA A 27 42.80 11.85 -42.31
N VAL A 28 43.30 12.58 -41.33
CA VAL A 28 43.97 11.98 -40.17
C VAL A 28 43.08 12.08 -38.93
N CYS A 29 42.45 10.98 -38.59
CA CYS A 29 41.84 10.83 -37.29
C CYS A 29 42.91 10.60 -36.24
N THR A 30 43.12 11.57 -35.33
CA THR A 30 43.97 11.35 -34.15
C THR A 30 43.30 10.39 -33.20
N PRO A 31 43.99 9.33 -32.72
CA PRO A 31 43.40 8.41 -31.73
C PRO A 31 43.07 9.17 -30.45
N CYS A 32 41.91 8.93 -29.90
CA CYS A 32 41.49 9.45 -28.59
C CYS A 32 42.43 8.91 -27.51
N ASN A 33 43.40 9.72 -27.09
CA ASN A 33 44.29 9.40 -25.99
C ASN A 33 43.53 9.68 -24.67
N SER A 34 43.21 8.62 -23.98
CA SER A 34 42.64 8.49 -22.65
C SER A 34 41.11 8.64 -22.53
N PRO A 35 40.40 7.62 -22.02
CA PRO A 35 39.02 7.76 -21.59
C PRO A 35 38.96 8.71 -20.39
N LYS A 36 38.35 9.89 -20.57
CA LYS A 36 37.95 10.70 -19.43
C LYS A 36 36.74 10.05 -18.83
N GLU A 37 36.89 9.42 -17.67
CA GLU A 37 35.76 9.05 -16.84
C GLU A 37 35.04 10.33 -16.43
N VAL A 38 33.90 10.60 -17.04
CA VAL A 38 32.95 11.61 -16.53
C VAL A 38 32.06 10.87 -15.53
N PRO A 39 32.15 11.19 -14.24
CA PRO A 39 31.22 10.60 -13.28
C PRO A 39 29.83 11.10 -13.62
N ILE A 40 28.99 10.21 -14.20
CA ILE A 40 27.57 10.48 -14.37
C ILE A 40 26.95 10.34 -12.99
N THR A 41 26.94 11.45 -12.23
CA THR A 41 26.13 11.56 -11.03
C THR A 41 24.68 11.72 -11.49
N PHE A 42 23.95 10.61 -11.60
CA PHE A 42 22.51 10.69 -11.58
C PHE A 42 22.12 11.27 -10.21
N PRO A 43 21.30 12.32 -10.16
CA PRO A 43 20.77 12.74 -8.88
C PRO A 43 19.99 11.55 -8.32
N ILE A 44 20.51 10.92 -7.26
CA ILE A 44 19.93 9.75 -6.57
C ILE A 44 18.54 10.10 -5.98
N ASN A 45 18.06 11.32 -6.22
CA ASN A 45 16.90 11.90 -5.55
C ASN A 45 15.63 11.97 -6.39
N THR A 46 15.50 11.21 -7.48
CA THR A 46 14.28 11.25 -8.31
C THR A 46 13.56 9.93 -8.50
N ILE A 47 13.98 8.86 -7.82
CA ILE A 47 13.07 7.76 -7.58
C ILE A 47 12.28 8.18 -6.33
N PRO A 48 10.96 8.46 -6.42
CA PRO A 48 10.17 8.64 -5.21
C PRO A 48 10.45 7.39 -4.38
N LYS A 49 11.08 7.57 -3.21
CA LYS A 49 11.16 6.48 -2.23
C LYS A 49 9.72 6.00 -2.08
N PRO A 50 9.41 4.74 -2.36
CA PRO A 50 8.05 4.28 -2.18
C PRO A 50 7.63 4.76 -0.80
N VAL A 51 6.49 5.43 -0.71
CA VAL A 51 5.96 5.92 0.57
C VAL A 51 5.73 4.66 1.39
N ILE A 52 6.76 4.29 2.14
CA ILE A 52 6.70 3.14 3.02
C ILE A 52 5.78 3.60 4.13
N SER A 53 4.65 2.95 4.22
CA SER A 53 3.72 3.05 5.33
C SER A 53 4.47 2.92 6.65
N ASP A 54 4.09 3.70 7.66
CA ASP A 54 4.57 3.50 9.02
C ASP A 54 3.95 2.25 9.67
N LEU A 55 2.95 1.64 9.02
CA LEU A 55 2.18 0.52 9.54
C LEU A 55 2.40 -0.79 8.79
N ILE A 56 2.83 -0.74 7.51
CA ILE A 56 2.95 -1.94 6.68
C ILE A 56 4.28 -1.97 5.93
N THR A 57 5.00 -3.08 6.03
CA THR A 57 6.27 -3.32 5.37
C THR A 57 6.11 -4.25 4.17
N SER A 58 7.14 -4.38 3.33
CA SER A 58 7.17 -5.34 2.23
C SER A 58 6.98 -6.78 2.69
N GLU A 59 7.52 -7.14 3.86
CA GLU A 59 7.38 -8.46 4.45
C GLU A 59 5.92 -8.75 4.85
N ILE A 60 5.23 -7.76 5.41
CA ILE A 60 3.80 -7.88 5.74
C ILE A 60 2.98 -8.04 4.47
N ILE A 61 3.26 -7.25 3.41
CA ILE A 61 2.59 -7.39 2.10
C ILE A 61 2.84 -8.79 1.52
N GLN A 62 4.09 -9.26 1.56
CA GLN A 62 4.43 -10.62 1.13
C GLN A 62 3.67 -11.68 1.95
N SER A 63 3.55 -11.50 3.27
CA SER A 63 2.77 -12.38 4.15
C SER A 63 1.27 -12.38 3.82
N LEU A 64 0.71 -11.22 3.45
CA LEU A 64 -0.71 -11.09 3.10
C LEU A 64 -1.04 -11.67 1.72
N PHE A 65 -0.20 -11.47 0.71
CA PHE A 65 -0.54 -11.76 -0.68
C PHE A 65 0.33 -12.86 -1.33
N GLY A 66 1.36 -13.35 -0.64
CA GLY A 66 2.30 -14.35 -1.18
C GLY A 66 3.28 -13.78 -2.22
N VAL A 67 3.11 -12.52 -2.62
CA VAL A 67 3.95 -11.79 -3.57
C VAL A 67 4.07 -10.33 -3.15
N ASN A 68 5.15 -9.67 -3.53
CA ASN A 68 5.25 -8.23 -3.38
C ASN A 68 4.27 -7.54 -4.32
N LYS A 69 3.57 -6.55 -3.81
CA LYS A 69 2.63 -5.73 -4.57
C LYS A 69 3.03 -4.26 -4.43
N ASN A 70 2.95 -3.54 -5.53
CA ASN A 70 3.06 -2.09 -5.47
C ASN A 70 1.76 -1.52 -4.92
N ILE A 71 1.88 -0.70 -3.90
CA ILE A 71 0.75 -0.04 -3.25
C ILE A 71 0.93 1.47 -3.33
N ILE A 72 -0.18 2.18 -3.48
CA ILE A 72 -0.25 3.64 -3.55
C ILE A 72 -1.11 4.12 -2.40
N LEU A 73 -0.56 5.01 -1.56
CA LEU A 73 -1.29 5.61 -0.45
C LEU A 73 -2.40 6.52 -0.97
N LEU A 74 -3.63 6.27 -0.52
CA LEU A 74 -4.82 7.09 -0.81
C LEU A 74 -5.15 8.02 0.35
N TYR A 75 -5.06 7.51 1.57
CA TYR A 75 -5.51 8.20 2.78
C TYR A 75 -4.58 7.87 3.95
N LYS A 76 -4.26 8.90 4.73
CA LYS A 76 -3.51 8.79 5.99
C LYS A 76 -4.17 9.69 7.04
N ALA A 77 -4.75 9.09 8.07
CA ALA A 77 -5.61 9.81 9.02
C ALA A 77 -4.89 10.92 9.79
N SER A 78 -3.61 10.76 10.13
CA SER A 78 -2.80 11.79 10.79
C SER A 78 -2.54 13.03 9.92
N VAL A 79 -2.67 12.89 8.59
CA VAL A 79 -2.46 13.98 7.61
C VAL A 79 -3.80 14.54 7.13
N ASP A 80 -4.73 13.65 6.82
CA ASP A 80 -5.99 13.99 6.15
C ASP A 80 -7.14 14.26 7.14
N GLY A 81 -6.97 13.85 8.41
CA GLY A 81 -8.02 13.87 9.45
C GLY A 81 -8.73 12.53 9.59
N PHE A 82 -9.34 12.28 10.75
CA PHE A 82 -9.96 11.00 11.14
C PHE A 82 -11.46 10.94 10.79
N SER A 83 -12.00 11.86 10.00
CA SER A 83 -13.42 11.83 9.65
C SER A 83 -13.72 10.77 8.58
N SER A 84 -14.87 10.12 8.72
CA SER A 84 -15.36 9.15 7.73
C SER A 84 -15.55 9.80 6.35
N GLN A 85 -16.02 11.05 6.30
CA GLN A 85 -16.21 11.79 5.07
C GLN A 85 -14.87 11.98 4.31
N THR A 86 -13.79 12.29 5.04
CA THR A 86 -12.46 12.42 4.42
C THR A 86 -11.96 11.07 3.90
N PHE A 87 -12.14 9.99 4.68
CA PHE A 87 -11.84 8.64 4.22
C PHE A 87 -12.56 8.33 2.90
N HIS A 88 -13.87 8.51 2.84
CA HIS A 88 -14.66 8.24 1.64
C HIS A 88 -14.30 9.15 0.46
N SER A 89 -14.07 10.45 0.70
CA SER A 89 -13.68 11.37 -0.36
C SER A 89 -12.38 10.96 -1.08
N LYS A 90 -11.49 10.25 -0.40
CA LYS A 90 -10.20 9.78 -0.94
C LYS A 90 -10.22 8.34 -1.45
N CYS A 91 -11.07 7.50 -0.86
CA CYS A 91 -11.03 6.06 -1.10
C CYS A 91 -12.18 5.55 -1.99
N ASP A 92 -13.27 6.31 -2.16
CA ASP A 92 -14.37 5.91 -3.02
C ASP A 92 -13.93 5.80 -4.48
N ASN A 93 -14.42 4.76 -5.16
CA ASN A 93 -14.15 4.44 -6.56
C ASN A 93 -12.65 4.20 -6.89
N GLN A 94 -11.83 3.82 -5.90
CA GLN A 94 -10.41 3.54 -6.11
C GLN A 94 -10.10 2.06 -6.39
N GLY A 95 -11.13 1.20 -6.48
CA GLY A 95 -10.97 -0.24 -6.69
C GLY A 95 -10.61 -0.99 -5.40
N PRO A 96 -9.87 -2.11 -5.51
CA PRO A 96 -9.43 -2.87 -4.34
C PRO A 96 -8.58 -2.02 -3.41
N THR A 97 -8.85 -2.15 -2.09
CA THR A 97 -8.10 -1.39 -1.07
C THR A 97 -7.57 -2.30 0.04
N LEU A 98 -6.37 -1.94 0.51
CA LEU A 98 -5.77 -2.45 1.74
C LEU A 98 -5.84 -1.35 2.79
N ILE A 99 -6.51 -1.61 3.88
CA ILE A 99 -6.64 -0.72 5.04
C ILE A 99 -5.72 -1.24 6.13
N THR A 100 -4.93 -0.37 6.74
CA THR A 100 -4.14 -0.67 7.93
C THR A 100 -4.44 0.36 9.00
N PHE A 101 -4.42 -0.04 10.26
CA PHE A 101 -4.57 0.90 11.37
C PHE A 101 -3.72 0.47 12.56
N ARG A 102 -3.30 1.46 13.35
CA ARG A 102 -2.66 1.26 14.63
C ARG A 102 -3.66 1.61 15.73
N ALA A 103 -4.01 0.63 16.54
CA ALA A 103 -4.84 0.84 17.72
C ALA A 103 -4.06 1.61 18.81
N SER A 104 -4.77 2.22 19.76
CA SER A 104 -4.19 2.99 20.86
C SER A 104 -3.24 2.20 21.74
N ASN A 105 -3.39 0.87 21.81
CA ASN A 105 -2.48 -0.03 22.50
C ASN A 105 -1.20 -0.40 21.71
N GLY A 106 -1.00 0.20 20.53
CA GLY A 106 0.15 0.01 19.65
C GLY A 106 0.04 -1.17 18.67
N ARG A 107 -0.96 -2.03 18.78
CA ARG A 107 -1.16 -3.16 17.86
C ARG A 107 -1.60 -2.70 16.48
N ILE A 108 -1.11 -3.38 15.45
CA ILE A 108 -1.44 -3.12 14.05
C ILE A 108 -2.35 -4.23 13.54
N ALA A 109 -3.42 -3.81 12.87
CA ALA A 109 -4.37 -4.69 12.21
C ALA A 109 -4.90 -4.02 10.93
N GLY A 110 -5.74 -4.70 10.18
CA GLY A 110 -6.32 -4.12 8.99
C GLY A 110 -7.29 -5.03 8.28
N ALA A 111 -7.61 -4.63 7.05
CA ALA A 111 -8.55 -5.33 6.19
C ALA A 111 -8.17 -5.19 4.72
N TYR A 112 -8.55 -6.16 3.92
CA TYR A 112 -8.51 -6.10 2.46
C TYR A 112 -9.90 -6.34 1.89
N THR A 113 -10.29 -5.55 0.91
CA THR A 113 -11.48 -5.76 0.09
C THR A 113 -11.15 -5.59 -1.39
N PRO A 114 -11.61 -6.51 -2.27
CA PRO A 114 -11.53 -6.32 -3.72
C PRO A 114 -12.59 -5.36 -4.26
N SER A 115 -13.63 -5.03 -3.46
CA SER A 115 -14.69 -4.11 -3.84
C SER A 115 -14.33 -2.67 -3.54
N SER A 116 -14.69 -1.75 -4.45
CA SER A 116 -14.58 -0.31 -4.20
C SER A 116 -15.55 0.15 -3.10
N TRP A 117 -15.10 1.10 -2.30
CA TRP A 117 -15.96 1.98 -1.53
C TRP A 117 -16.72 2.90 -2.48
N THR A 118 -17.95 3.26 -2.18
CA THR A 118 -18.81 4.11 -3.03
C THR A 118 -19.86 4.87 -2.23
N SER A 119 -19.78 4.83 -0.89
CA SER A 119 -20.72 5.51 0.02
C SER A 119 -22.21 5.11 -0.18
N ARG A 120 -22.45 3.85 -0.57
CA ARG A 120 -23.80 3.36 -0.99
C ARG A 120 -24.81 3.16 0.14
N SER A 121 -24.39 3.32 1.40
CA SER A 121 -25.21 3.13 2.61
C SER A 121 -25.81 1.73 2.73
N ASN A 122 -25.03 0.70 2.37
CA ASN A 122 -25.48 -0.69 2.41
C ASN A 122 -24.31 -1.66 2.60
N TYR A 123 -24.65 -2.90 2.93
CA TYR A 123 -23.69 -4.00 2.90
C TYR A 123 -23.29 -4.35 1.47
N VAL A 124 -22.04 -4.76 1.33
CA VAL A 124 -21.44 -5.22 0.07
C VAL A 124 -21.11 -6.69 0.18
N ASN A 125 -21.66 -7.45 -0.75
CA ASN A 125 -21.32 -8.85 -0.93
C ASN A 125 -19.97 -8.94 -1.66
N VAL A 126 -19.03 -9.63 -1.03
CA VAL A 126 -17.75 -10.04 -1.66
C VAL A 126 -17.71 -11.56 -1.63
N ALA A 127 -17.33 -12.18 -2.73
CA ALA A 127 -17.26 -13.64 -2.81
C ALA A 127 -16.45 -14.22 -1.63
N GLN A 128 -16.87 -15.37 -1.16
CA GLN A 128 -16.26 -16.07 -0.03
C GLN A 128 -14.74 -16.23 -0.23
N GLY A 129 -13.97 -15.93 0.81
CA GLY A 129 -12.51 -16.03 0.77
C GLY A 129 -11.78 -14.94 -0.01
N GLN A 130 -12.50 -13.93 -0.55
CA GLN A 130 -11.87 -12.86 -1.34
C GLN A 130 -11.57 -11.59 -0.52
N ALA A 131 -12.28 -11.37 0.59
CA ALA A 131 -11.96 -10.32 1.54
C ALA A 131 -11.40 -10.93 2.83
N PHE A 132 -10.56 -10.20 3.54
CA PHE A 132 -10.03 -10.66 4.82
C PHE A 132 -9.74 -9.48 5.77
N LEU A 133 -9.88 -9.76 7.05
CA LEU A 133 -9.29 -8.98 8.13
C LEU A 133 -7.92 -9.58 8.47
N PHE A 134 -7.04 -8.81 9.08
CA PHE A 134 -5.74 -9.33 9.51
C PHE A 134 -5.21 -8.64 10.77
N SER A 135 -4.43 -9.38 11.55
CA SER A 135 -3.61 -8.86 12.65
C SER A 135 -2.14 -9.02 12.32
N VAL A 136 -1.30 -8.08 12.78
CA VAL A 136 0.14 -8.08 12.55
C VAL A 136 0.89 -8.49 13.81
N SER A 137 1.88 -9.38 13.66
CA SER A 137 2.82 -9.76 14.70
C SER A 137 4.24 -9.83 14.10
N GLY A 138 5.11 -8.91 14.53
CA GLY A 138 6.42 -8.73 13.90
C GLY A 138 6.28 -8.43 12.41
N ASN A 139 6.96 -9.18 11.56
CA ASN A 139 6.94 -9.05 10.10
C ASN A 139 5.92 -9.97 9.41
N SER A 140 4.96 -10.51 10.14
CA SER A 140 3.96 -11.44 9.61
C SER A 140 2.55 -11.00 9.94
N ALA A 141 1.59 -11.42 9.12
CA ALA A 141 0.17 -11.17 9.30
C ALA A 141 -0.62 -12.47 9.33
N THR A 142 -1.59 -12.55 10.25
CA THR A 142 -2.60 -13.60 10.29
C THR A 142 -3.87 -13.10 9.63
N LYS A 143 -4.38 -13.83 8.63
CA LYS A 143 -5.61 -13.49 7.88
C LYS A 143 -6.82 -14.22 8.42
N TYR A 144 -7.96 -13.52 8.40
CA TYR A 144 -9.28 -14.03 8.76
C TYR A 144 -10.23 -13.72 7.59
N TYR A 145 -10.65 -14.74 6.86
CA TYR A 145 -11.44 -14.57 5.63
C TYR A 145 -12.94 -14.37 5.90
N ASN A 146 -13.65 -13.79 4.93
CA ASN A 146 -15.10 -13.57 4.95
C ASN A 146 -15.91 -14.86 4.68
N ASN A 147 -15.55 -15.95 5.33
CA ASN A 147 -16.07 -17.29 5.02
C ASN A 147 -17.45 -17.58 5.63
N ARG A 148 -17.82 -16.89 6.72
CA ARG A 148 -19.06 -17.20 7.47
C ARG A 148 -20.30 -16.53 6.87
N SER A 149 -20.19 -15.26 6.45
CA SER A 149 -21.33 -14.50 5.91
C SER A 149 -20.85 -13.51 4.84
N PRO A 150 -20.45 -13.99 3.63
CA PRO A 150 -19.83 -13.16 2.60
C PRO A 150 -20.73 -12.03 2.08
N GLN A 151 -22.07 -12.17 2.19
CA GLN A 151 -23.04 -11.12 1.83
C GLN A 151 -22.90 -9.84 2.67
N TYR A 152 -22.25 -9.91 3.83
CA TYR A 152 -21.99 -8.80 4.73
C TYR A 152 -20.49 -8.46 4.83
N SER A 153 -19.71 -8.68 3.76
CA SER A 153 -18.26 -8.54 3.82
C SER A 153 -17.78 -7.14 4.22
N MET A 154 -18.45 -6.09 3.76
CA MET A 154 -18.18 -4.72 4.21
C MET A 154 -19.46 -3.93 4.33
N TYR A 155 -19.48 -2.93 5.21
CA TYR A 155 -20.55 -1.94 5.33
C TYR A 155 -20.09 -0.61 4.78
N ASP A 156 -20.63 -0.22 3.63
CA ASP A 156 -20.20 0.93 2.85
C ASP A 156 -21.14 2.12 3.06
N ASN A 157 -20.78 3.04 3.96
CA ASN A 157 -21.59 4.20 4.31
C ASN A 157 -20.69 5.38 4.70
N ASN A 158 -20.90 6.55 4.13
CA ASN A 158 -20.06 7.74 4.33
C ASN A 158 -20.04 8.29 5.77
N SER A 159 -20.98 7.87 6.62
CA SER A 159 -20.97 8.22 8.06
C SER A 159 -20.11 7.27 8.90
N TYR A 160 -19.63 6.17 8.32
CA TYR A 160 -18.77 5.18 8.93
C TYR A 160 -17.37 5.24 8.31
N GLY A 161 -16.33 5.09 9.10
CA GLY A 161 -15.01 4.78 8.57
C GLY A 161 -14.94 3.34 8.05
N PRO A 162 -13.75 2.78 7.83
CA PRO A 162 -13.61 1.41 7.34
C PRO A 162 -14.36 0.41 8.22
N THR A 163 -15.40 -0.22 7.67
CA THR A 163 -16.29 -1.12 8.42
C THR A 163 -16.53 -2.41 7.65
N PHE A 164 -16.37 -3.54 8.33
CA PHE A 164 -16.40 -4.88 7.76
C PHE A 164 -17.26 -5.83 8.60
N GLY A 165 -18.01 -6.71 7.93
CA GLY A 165 -18.81 -7.75 8.54
C GLY A 165 -20.21 -7.33 8.97
N GLY A 166 -21.10 -8.30 9.04
CA GLY A 166 -22.45 -8.16 9.60
C GLY A 166 -22.38 -8.03 11.12
N GLY A 167 -22.91 -6.94 11.67
CA GLY A 167 -22.72 -6.62 13.09
C GLY A 167 -21.35 -6.04 13.40
N HIS A 168 -20.55 -5.79 12.34
CA HIS A 168 -19.25 -5.14 12.32
C HIS A 168 -18.15 -5.97 13.01
N ASP A 169 -17.64 -6.97 12.29
CA ASP A 169 -16.43 -7.72 12.69
C ASP A 169 -15.23 -6.78 12.92
N LEU A 170 -15.18 -5.69 12.18
CA LEU A 170 -14.33 -4.53 12.39
C LEU A 170 -15.15 -3.26 12.16
N TYR A 171 -15.23 -2.39 13.17
CA TYR A 171 -15.83 -1.06 13.08
C TYR A 171 -14.81 0.00 13.46
N ILE A 172 -14.46 0.87 12.52
CA ILE A 172 -13.66 2.08 12.75
C ILE A 172 -14.59 3.28 12.55
N PRO A 173 -15.00 3.98 13.62
CA PRO A 173 -15.94 5.10 13.52
C PRO A 173 -15.29 6.36 12.90
N SER A 174 -16.12 7.33 12.54
CA SER A 174 -15.65 8.70 12.31
C SER A 174 -15.00 9.24 13.58
N ASN A 175 -13.89 9.99 13.43
CA ASN A 175 -13.09 10.51 14.54
C ASN A 175 -12.57 9.39 15.49
N SER A 176 -12.12 8.28 14.92
CA SER A 176 -11.67 7.08 15.63
C SER A 176 -10.45 7.29 16.55
N ASN A 177 -9.75 8.42 16.43
CA ASN A 177 -8.71 8.83 17.37
C ASN A 177 -9.26 9.24 18.76
N SER A 178 -10.56 9.57 18.83
CA SER A 178 -11.27 9.94 20.08
C SER A 178 -12.54 9.16 20.31
N THR A 179 -13.13 8.57 19.27
CA THR A 179 -14.32 7.73 19.33
C THR A 179 -13.92 6.26 19.24
N SER A 180 -14.47 5.45 20.16
CA SER A 180 -14.14 4.03 20.23
C SER A 180 -14.79 3.23 19.11
N GLY A 181 -13.94 2.51 18.34
CA GLY A 181 -14.36 1.41 17.49
C GLY A 181 -14.39 0.09 18.27
N TYR A 182 -14.78 -0.99 17.58
CA TYR A 182 -14.83 -2.32 18.17
C TYR A 182 -14.63 -3.45 17.14
N THR A 183 -14.44 -4.67 17.67
CA THR A 183 -14.42 -5.92 16.90
C THR A 183 -15.48 -6.88 17.43
N ASN A 184 -16.35 -7.40 16.54
CA ASN A 184 -17.43 -8.32 16.92
C ASN A 184 -17.59 -9.43 15.86
N PRO A 185 -16.93 -10.60 16.03
CA PRO A 185 -16.87 -11.66 15.02
C PRO A 185 -18.26 -12.19 14.63
N TYR A 186 -18.58 -12.08 13.34
CA TYR A 186 -19.80 -12.62 12.76
C TYR A 186 -19.59 -13.17 11.34
N SER A 187 -19.03 -12.36 10.43
CA SER A 187 -18.88 -12.70 9.01
C SER A 187 -17.51 -13.27 8.66
N TYR A 188 -16.51 -12.93 9.44
CA TYR A 188 -15.12 -13.34 9.23
C TYR A 188 -14.72 -14.47 10.19
N ASP A 189 -13.66 -15.19 9.82
CA ASP A 189 -13.14 -16.32 10.61
C ASP A 189 -12.38 -15.90 11.88
N LEU A 190 -12.68 -14.73 12.43
CA LEU A 190 -12.12 -14.26 13.68
C LEU A 190 -12.47 -15.24 14.81
N PRO A 191 -11.47 -15.79 15.54
CA PRO A 191 -11.75 -16.72 16.65
C PRO A 191 -12.39 -16.05 17.86
N SER A 192 -12.11 -14.75 18.08
CA SER A 192 -12.68 -13.99 19.21
C SER A 192 -12.71 -12.49 18.87
N ASN A 193 -13.42 -11.72 19.69
CA ASN A 193 -13.49 -10.27 19.60
C ASN A 193 -12.19 -9.54 19.99
N THR A 194 -11.18 -10.25 20.45
CA THR A 194 -9.84 -9.70 20.75
C THR A 194 -8.80 -10.06 19.71
N SER A 195 -9.15 -10.80 18.64
CA SER A 195 -8.20 -11.37 17.70
C SER A 195 -7.43 -10.34 16.88
N LEU A 196 -8.02 -9.19 16.56
CA LEU A 196 -7.36 -8.17 15.76
C LEU A 196 -6.34 -7.35 16.56
N VAL A 197 -6.78 -6.75 17.67
CA VAL A 197 -5.98 -5.79 18.42
C VAL A 197 -5.85 -6.12 19.92
N GLY A 198 -6.26 -7.31 20.34
CA GLY A 198 -6.14 -7.75 21.74
C GLY A 198 -7.19 -7.16 22.68
N SER A 199 -8.16 -6.40 22.18
CA SER A 199 -9.29 -5.83 22.95
C SER A 199 -10.53 -5.76 22.09
N TYR A 200 -11.69 -5.77 22.75
CA TYR A 200 -12.99 -5.57 22.09
C TYR A 200 -13.09 -4.14 21.56
N ASN A 201 -12.95 -3.15 22.45
CA ASN A 201 -12.98 -1.74 22.09
C ASN A 201 -11.55 -1.18 21.87
N PHE A 202 -11.43 -0.24 20.95
CA PHE A 202 -10.16 0.46 20.69
C PHE A 202 -10.40 1.83 20.07
N THR A 203 -9.46 2.75 20.23
CA THR A 203 -9.31 3.94 19.40
C THR A 203 -8.13 3.75 18.46
N THR A 204 -7.99 4.59 17.44
CA THR A 204 -6.89 4.48 16.48
C THR A 204 -5.90 5.66 16.63
N ASN A 205 -4.60 5.37 16.54
CA ASN A 205 -3.56 6.39 16.47
C ASN A 205 -3.21 6.74 15.02
N GLU A 206 -3.46 5.82 14.09
CA GLU A 206 -3.25 6.01 12.66
C GLU A 206 -4.16 5.09 11.86
N ILE A 207 -4.57 5.55 10.67
CA ILE A 207 -5.21 4.73 9.63
C ILE A 207 -4.54 5.08 8.31
N GLU A 208 -4.12 4.07 7.56
CA GLU A 208 -3.60 4.21 6.21
C GLU A 208 -4.39 3.32 5.25
N VAL A 209 -4.76 3.87 4.09
CA VAL A 209 -5.47 3.14 3.04
C VAL A 209 -4.70 3.21 1.75
N PHE A 210 -4.53 2.06 1.13
CA PHE A 210 -3.77 1.90 -0.11
C PHE A 210 -4.62 1.28 -1.19
N LYS A 211 -4.38 1.67 -2.45
CA LYS A 211 -4.76 0.91 -3.63
C LYS A 211 -3.57 0.18 -4.22
N PHE A 212 -3.84 -0.77 -5.09
CA PHE A 212 -2.84 -1.50 -5.86
C PHE A 212 -2.61 -0.84 -7.22
N SER A 213 -1.35 -0.77 -7.67
CA SER A 213 -0.96 -0.27 -8.98
C SER A 213 -0.82 -1.42 -9.99
#